data_7a86be6e8608744c300e52b0c7e3ee40
#
_entry.id   7a86be6e8608744c300e52b0c7e3ee40
#
_cell.length_a   1.000
_cell.length_b   1.000
_cell.length_c   1.000
_cell.angle_alpha   90.00
_cell.angle_beta   90.00
_cell.angle_gamma   90.00
#
_symmetry.space_group_name_H-M   'P 1'
#
loop_
_entity.id
_entity.type
_entity.pdbx_description
1 polymer ?
#
loop_
_entity_poly.entity_id
_entity_poly.type
_entity_poly.pdbx_seq_one_letter_code
_entity_poly.pdbx_strand_id
1 'polypeptide(L)'
;MFYLLNILIQMKILLNKASLFETLRPFNDLGFVPTMGGIHKGHLSLISKSNRLCKKTIVSIFVNPKQFNNKKDLKSYPRNIKKDLKILKKNKKIDFLYLPKFKDIYKDKNKPKIKLHKKDKILCAKFRKGHFEGVLDVMDKLTKIINPQKIFMGEKDFQQLYLVKKLLEKKYKTKVIPCKTIRDKNNVALSSRNFLLNKSNLNVAKNIYKKLVKIKKNINKKNNISDFLNFQKNKLKNIYQIEIDYLELRNINNLKISNTNKNSRLFIAYYLNNVRLIDNL
;
A
#
# COMPACT_ATOMS: atom_id res chain seq x y z
N MET A 1 -36.37 -32.01 -3.30
CA MET A 1 -35.72 -31.68 -4.58
C MET A 1 -35.36 -30.18 -4.56
N PHE A 2 -34.26 -29.84 -3.87
CA PHE A 2 -33.76 -28.47 -3.78
C PHE A 2 -32.58 -28.32 -4.73
N TYR A 3 -32.83 -27.90 -5.94
CA TYR A 3 -31.79 -27.34 -6.80
C TYR A 3 -31.46 -25.95 -6.27
N LEU A 4 -30.46 -25.86 -5.40
CA LEU A 4 -29.79 -24.60 -5.07
C LEU A 4 -29.10 -24.12 -6.35
N LEU A 5 -29.70 -23.14 -6.99
CA LEU A 5 -29.05 -22.32 -8.01
C LEU A 5 -27.75 -21.76 -7.38
N ASN A 6 -26.62 -22.36 -7.68
CA ASN A 6 -25.31 -21.75 -7.56
C ASN A 6 -25.27 -20.58 -8.56
N ILE A 7 -25.89 -19.45 -8.22
CA ILE A 7 -25.65 -18.20 -8.90
C ILE A 7 -24.17 -17.90 -8.67
N LEU A 8 -23.33 -18.24 -9.64
CA LEU A 8 -21.96 -17.78 -9.71
C LEU A 8 -22.01 -16.27 -9.63
N ILE A 9 -21.76 -15.73 -8.44
CA ILE A 9 -21.69 -14.28 -8.21
C ILE A 9 -20.53 -13.78 -9.07
N GLN A 10 -20.85 -13.34 -10.27
CA GLN A 10 -19.89 -12.79 -11.20
C GLN A 10 -19.55 -11.38 -10.70
N MET A 11 -18.25 -11.10 -10.51
CA MET A 11 -17.75 -9.78 -10.14
C MET A 11 -18.30 -8.70 -11.08
N LYS A 12 -19.11 -7.77 -10.56
CA LYS A 12 -19.66 -6.65 -11.33
C LYS A 12 -18.61 -5.56 -11.52
N ILE A 13 -18.39 -5.14 -12.77
CA ILE A 13 -17.44 -4.08 -13.12
C ILE A 13 -18.18 -2.75 -13.20
N LEU A 14 -17.70 -1.74 -12.49
CA LEU A 14 -18.27 -0.39 -12.39
C LEU A 14 -17.29 0.59 -13.02
N LEU A 15 -17.69 1.30 -14.06
CA LEU A 15 -16.81 2.13 -14.88
C LEU A 15 -16.92 3.62 -14.60
N ASN A 16 -17.97 4.05 -13.92
CA ASN A 16 -18.22 5.46 -13.61
C ASN A 16 -18.91 5.63 -12.26
N LYS A 17 -19.04 6.88 -11.83
CA LYS A 17 -19.60 7.23 -10.52
C LYS A 17 -21.10 6.94 -10.42
N ALA A 18 -21.88 7.08 -11.51
CA ALA A 18 -23.32 6.83 -11.48
C ALA A 18 -23.59 5.34 -11.25
N SER A 19 -23.02 4.46 -12.07
CA SER A 19 -23.18 3.00 -11.93
C SER A 19 -22.68 2.49 -10.57
N LEU A 20 -21.63 3.12 -10.01
CA LEU A 20 -21.15 2.79 -8.68
C LEU A 20 -22.17 3.17 -7.61
N PHE A 21 -22.71 4.39 -7.63
CA PHE A 21 -23.68 4.86 -6.65
C PHE A 21 -24.94 4.00 -6.62
N GLU A 22 -25.54 3.76 -7.78
CA GLU A 22 -26.73 2.90 -7.92
C GLU A 22 -26.47 1.48 -7.40
N THR A 23 -25.32 0.90 -7.76
CA THR A 23 -24.98 -0.46 -7.37
C THR A 23 -24.71 -0.59 -5.87
N LEU A 24 -24.05 0.41 -5.25
CA LEU A 24 -23.64 0.30 -3.85
C LEU A 24 -24.69 0.78 -2.85
N ARG A 25 -25.69 1.56 -3.29
CA ARG A 25 -26.74 2.14 -2.45
C ARG A 25 -27.41 1.15 -1.47
N PRO A 26 -27.73 -0.12 -1.85
CA PRO A 26 -28.40 -1.04 -0.94
C PRO A 26 -27.46 -1.69 0.11
N PHE A 27 -26.13 -1.45 0.05
CA PHE A 27 -25.19 -2.13 0.93
C PHE A 27 -24.67 -1.24 2.04
N ASN A 28 -24.79 -1.70 3.28
CA ASN A 28 -24.36 -1.02 4.51
C ASN A 28 -23.20 -1.71 5.23
N ASP A 29 -22.67 -2.81 4.69
CA ASP A 29 -21.48 -3.52 5.21
C ASP A 29 -20.52 -3.83 4.06
N LEU A 30 -19.83 -2.77 3.61
CA LEU A 30 -18.95 -2.77 2.45
C LEU A 30 -17.49 -2.65 2.87
N GLY A 31 -16.67 -3.61 2.44
CA GLY A 31 -15.23 -3.57 2.54
C GLY A 31 -14.60 -3.03 1.25
N PHE A 32 -13.65 -2.12 1.38
CA PHE A 32 -12.96 -1.50 0.25
C PHE A 32 -11.48 -1.86 0.23
N VAL A 33 -10.98 -2.30 -0.92
CA VAL A 33 -9.57 -2.58 -1.18
C VAL A 33 -9.06 -1.66 -2.30
N PRO A 34 -8.42 -0.51 -1.96
CA PRO A 34 -7.84 0.39 -2.95
C PRO A 34 -6.57 -0.20 -3.56
N THR A 35 -6.47 -0.19 -4.90
CA THR A 35 -5.26 -0.60 -5.62
C THR A 35 -4.96 0.32 -6.80
N MET A 36 -3.72 0.27 -7.27
CA MET A 36 -3.29 0.90 -8.51
C MET A 36 -3.08 -0.12 -9.65
N GLY A 37 -3.59 -1.36 -9.49
CA GLY A 37 -3.30 -2.46 -10.40
C GLY A 37 -1.98 -3.16 -10.10
N GLY A 38 -1.50 -3.99 -11.04
CA GLY A 38 -0.36 -4.88 -10.79
C GLY A 38 -0.70 -5.88 -9.69
N ILE A 39 -1.85 -6.53 -9.79
CA ILE A 39 -2.43 -7.39 -8.76
C ILE A 39 -1.50 -8.58 -8.47
N HIS A 40 -1.24 -8.82 -7.18
CA HIS A 40 -0.41 -9.90 -6.66
C HIS A 40 -1.00 -10.49 -5.37
N LYS A 41 -0.40 -11.57 -4.86
CA LYS A 41 -0.87 -12.28 -3.64
C LYS A 41 -1.08 -11.35 -2.43
N GLY A 42 -0.30 -10.26 -2.31
CA GLY A 42 -0.51 -9.24 -1.28
C GLY A 42 -1.89 -8.57 -1.40
N HIS A 43 -2.31 -8.14 -2.60
CA HIS A 43 -3.64 -7.59 -2.83
C HIS A 43 -4.74 -8.64 -2.57
N LEU A 44 -4.53 -9.88 -3.02
CA LEU A 44 -5.49 -10.97 -2.78
C LEU A 44 -5.69 -11.27 -1.30
N SER A 45 -4.67 -11.10 -0.46
CA SER A 45 -4.81 -11.25 1.00
C SER A 45 -5.68 -10.16 1.63
N LEU A 46 -5.61 -8.90 1.12
CA LEU A 46 -6.50 -7.81 1.54
C LEU A 46 -7.95 -8.14 1.20
N ILE A 47 -8.20 -8.58 -0.04
CA ILE A 47 -9.52 -8.99 -0.53
C ILE A 47 -10.07 -10.13 0.33
N SER A 48 -9.26 -11.15 0.60
CA SER A 48 -9.66 -12.27 1.46
C SER A 48 -10.02 -11.81 2.89
N LYS A 49 -9.30 -10.84 3.45
CA LYS A 49 -9.61 -10.27 4.76
C LYS A 49 -10.88 -9.41 4.72
N SER A 50 -11.09 -8.65 3.64
CA SER A 50 -12.31 -7.88 3.41
C SER A 50 -13.53 -8.80 3.39
N ASN A 51 -13.48 -9.87 2.60
CA ASN A 51 -14.56 -10.83 2.46
C ASN A 51 -14.92 -11.58 3.75
N ARG A 52 -13.97 -11.69 4.69
CA ARG A 52 -14.24 -12.28 6.03
C ARG A 52 -14.88 -11.30 7.01
N LEU A 53 -14.69 -10.00 6.81
CA LEU A 53 -15.09 -8.97 7.77
C LEU A 53 -16.21 -8.06 7.26
N CYS A 54 -16.65 -8.24 6.01
CA CYS A 54 -17.72 -7.45 5.39
C CYS A 54 -18.59 -8.35 4.52
N LYS A 55 -19.87 -8.01 4.39
CA LYS A 55 -20.83 -8.73 3.54
C LYS A 55 -20.52 -8.59 2.06
N LYS A 56 -19.98 -7.45 1.65
CA LYS A 56 -19.61 -7.15 0.26
C LYS A 56 -18.22 -6.56 0.17
N THR A 57 -17.49 -6.90 -0.89
CA THR A 57 -16.14 -6.41 -1.13
C THR A 57 -16.05 -5.70 -2.48
N ILE A 58 -15.61 -4.44 -2.43
CA ILE A 58 -15.25 -3.67 -3.62
C ILE A 58 -13.74 -3.49 -3.71
N VAL A 59 -13.19 -3.72 -4.90
CA VAL A 59 -11.79 -3.42 -5.24
C VAL A 59 -11.78 -2.25 -6.21
N SER A 60 -10.85 -1.30 -6.07
CA SER A 60 -10.60 -0.32 -7.13
C SER A 60 -9.26 -0.57 -7.81
N ILE A 61 -9.20 -0.28 -9.12
CA ILE A 61 -7.93 -0.13 -9.85
C ILE A 61 -7.90 1.29 -10.42
N PHE A 62 -7.10 2.14 -9.80
CA PHE A 62 -6.91 3.53 -10.25
C PHE A 62 -5.48 3.99 -10.06
N VAL A 63 -4.73 4.15 -11.16
CA VAL A 63 -3.38 4.71 -11.12
C VAL A 63 -3.52 6.22 -11.02
N ASN A 64 -3.40 6.76 -9.81
CA ASN A 64 -3.57 8.18 -9.52
C ASN A 64 -2.32 8.98 -9.92
N PRO A 65 -2.37 9.84 -10.97
CA PRO A 65 -1.19 10.61 -11.40
C PRO A 65 -0.70 11.60 -10.33
N LYS A 66 -1.61 12.11 -9.49
CA LYS A 66 -1.29 13.14 -8.48
C LYS A 66 -0.41 12.64 -7.33
N GLN A 67 -0.24 11.32 -7.16
CA GLN A 67 0.64 10.75 -6.14
C GLN A 67 2.06 10.42 -6.66
N PHE A 68 2.33 10.65 -7.94
CA PHE A 68 3.65 10.46 -8.53
C PHE A 68 4.39 11.79 -8.59
N ASN A 69 5.50 11.90 -7.87
CA ASN A 69 6.39 13.06 -7.89
C ASN A 69 7.39 13.01 -9.06
N ASN A 70 7.49 11.88 -9.76
CA ASN A 70 8.36 11.66 -10.89
C ASN A 70 7.56 11.08 -12.08
N LYS A 71 7.60 11.74 -13.23
CA LYS A 71 6.93 11.31 -14.46
C LYS A 71 7.44 9.95 -14.97
N LYS A 72 8.74 9.65 -14.75
CA LYS A 72 9.34 8.34 -15.12
C LYS A 72 8.71 7.21 -14.30
N ASP A 73 8.56 7.37 -12.95
CA ASP A 73 7.90 6.39 -12.07
C ASP A 73 6.43 6.17 -12.47
N LEU A 74 5.71 7.24 -12.86
CA LEU A 74 4.35 7.09 -13.37
C LEU A 74 4.30 6.33 -14.70
N LYS A 75 5.23 6.60 -15.62
CA LYS A 75 5.28 5.95 -16.95
C LYS A 75 5.66 4.47 -16.85
N SER A 76 6.61 4.13 -15.97
CA SER A 76 7.11 2.77 -15.76
C SER A 76 6.27 1.96 -14.76
N TYR A 77 5.26 2.57 -14.12
CA TYR A 77 4.44 1.85 -13.14
C TYR A 77 3.72 0.66 -13.80
N PRO A 78 3.83 -0.56 -13.26
CA PRO A 78 3.28 -1.76 -13.89
C PRO A 78 1.75 -1.67 -14.04
N ARG A 79 1.28 -1.69 -15.30
CA ARG A 79 -0.13 -1.62 -15.67
C ARG A 79 -0.45 -2.70 -16.68
N ASN A 80 -1.26 -3.64 -16.28
CA ASN A 80 -1.80 -4.62 -17.20
C ASN A 80 -3.22 -5.00 -16.75
N ILE A 81 -4.18 -4.17 -17.17
CA ILE A 81 -5.58 -4.35 -16.77
C ILE A 81 -6.13 -5.71 -17.19
N LYS A 82 -5.76 -6.24 -18.35
CA LYS A 82 -6.21 -7.58 -18.82
C LYS A 82 -5.74 -8.67 -17.87
N LYS A 83 -4.46 -8.62 -17.44
CA LYS A 83 -3.88 -9.56 -16.47
C LYS A 83 -4.54 -9.40 -15.09
N ASP A 84 -4.73 -8.17 -14.63
CA ASP A 84 -5.37 -7.88 -13.36
C ASP A 84 -6.82 -8.41 -13.33
N LEU A 85 -7.60 -8.15 -14.38
CA LEU A 85 -8.96 -8.69 -14.54
C LEU A 85 -8.97 -10.22 -14.52
N LYS A 86 -8.03 -10.88 -15.21
CA LYS A 86 -7.93 -12.35 -15.21
C LYS A 86 -7.67 -12.90 -13.80
N ILE A 87 -6.81 -12.23 -13.02
CA ILE A 87 -6.51 -12.62 -11.63
C ILE A 87 -7.73 -12.40 -10.73
N LEU A 88 -8.37 -11.22 -10.84
CA LEU A 88 -9.52 -10.86 -10.00
C LEU A 88 -10.76 -11.71 -10.31
N LYS A 89 -11.04 -12.00 -11.58
CA LYS A 89 -12.16 -12.89 -11.99
C LYS A 89 -12.01 -14.32 -11.46
N LYS A 90 -10.76 -14.83 -11.36
CA LYS A 90 -10.50 -16.15 -10.74
C LYS A 90 -10.73 -16.13 -9.22
N ASN A 91 -10.73 -14.96 -8.61
CA ASN A 91 -11.00 -14.80 -7.18
C ASN A 91 -12.50 -14.54 -6.96
N LYS A 92 -13.25 -15.62 -6.66
CA LYS A 92 -14.72 -15.57 -6.42
C LYS A 92 -15.15 -14.74 -5.20
N LYS A 93 -14.20 -14.04 -4.53
CA LYS A 93 -14.42 -13.27 -3.29
C LYS A 93 -14.59 -11.78 -3.53
N ILE A 94 -14.83 -11.35 -4.76
CA ILE A 94 -14.96 -9.94 -5.12
C ILE A 94 -16.36 -9.73 -5.70
N ASP A 95 -17.13 -8.88 -5.06
CA ASP A 95 -18.47 -8.53 -5.56
C ASP A 95 -18.39 -7.43 -6.62
N PHE A 96 -17.54 -6.41 -6.37
CA PHE A 96 -17.48 -5.23 -7.25
C PHE A 96 -16.03 -4.84 -7.58
N LEU A 97 -15.81 -4.47 -8.84
CA LEU A 97 -14.55 -3.89 -9.30
C LEU A 97 -14.83 -2.49 -9.86
N TYR A 98 -14.27 -1.46 -9.23
CA TYR A 98 -14.38 -0.08 -9.69
C TYR A 98 -13.15 0.33 -10.51
N LEU A 99 -13.37 0.74 -11.75
CA LEU A 99 -12.36 1.18 -12.70
C LEU A 99 -12.62 2.64 -13.11
N PRO A 100 -12.43 3.63 -12.20
CA PRO A 100 -12.71 5.02 -12.50
C PRO A 100 -11.77 5.60 -13.54
N LYS A 101 -12.28 6.52 -14.35
CA LYS A 101 -11.47 7.46 -15.13
C LYS A 101 -11.03 8.62 -14.22
N PHE A 102 -10.01 9.37 -14.65
CA PHE A 102 -9.53 10.54 -13.88
C PHE A 102 -10.66 11.52 -13.55
N LYS A 103 -11.55 11.82 -14.50
CA LYS A 103 -12.68 12.73 -14.34
C LYS A 103 -13.72 12.26 -13.32
N ASP A 104 -13.81 10.96 -13.05
CA ASP A 104 -14.74 10.41 -12.05
C ASP A 104 -14.26 10.72 -10.61
N ILE A 105 -12.95 10.86 -10.42
CA ILE A 105 -12.32 11.16 -9.14
C ILE A 105 -12.03 12.66 -8.99
N TYR A 106 -11.61 13.32 -10.07
CA TYR A 106 -11.19 14.71 -10.08
C TYR A 106 -11.99 15.51 -11.11
N LYS A 107 -12.63 16.59 -10.66
CA LYS A 107 -13.32 17.54 -11.55
C LYS A 107 -12.32 18.37 -12.38
N ASP A 108 -11.15 18.65 -11.79
CA ASP A 108 -10.11 19.47 -12.38
C ASP A 108 -8.70 18.88 -12.13
N LYS A 109 -7.70 19.45 -12.79
CA LYS A 109 -6.29 19.07 -12.65
C LYS A 109 -5.57 19.76 -11.47
N ASN A 110 -6.27 20.54 -10.65
CA ASN A 110 -5.67 21.30 -9.57
C ASN A 110 -4.88 20.42 -8.58
N LYS A 111 -3.93 21.04 -7.89
CA LYS A 111 -3.12 20.38 -6.86
C LYS A 111 -4.00 19.79 -5.74
N PRO A 112 -3.55 18.76 -5.05
CA PRO A 112 -4.28 18.23 -3.89
C PRO A 112 -4.56 19.32 -2.87
N LYS A 113 -5.81 19.39 -2.36
CA LYS A 113 -6.17 20.35 -1.31
C LYS A 113 -5.63 19.97 0.07
N ILE A 114 -5.29 18.67 0.26
CA ILE A 114 -4.76 18.15 1.52
C ILE A 114 -3.27 18.45 1.60
N LYS A 115 -2.86 19.15 2.65
CA LYS A 115 -1.45 19.43 2.96
C LYS A 115 -0.97 18.50 4.07
N LEU A 116 0.23 17.93 3.89
CA LEU A 116 0.86 17.12 4.92
C LEU A 116 1.47 18.00 6.01
N HIS A 117 1.20 17.70 7.29
CA HIS A 117 1.82 18.42 8.40
C HIS A 117 3.35 18.27 8.39
N LYS A 118 4.08 19.28 8.86
CA LYS A 118 5.56 19.29 8.91
C LYS A 118 6.11 18.05 9.64
N LYS A 119 5.50 17.65 10.75
CA LYS A 119 5.89 16.45 11.53
C LYS A 119 5.71 15.12 10.80
N ASP A 120 4.85 15.05 9.79
CA ASP A 120 4.57 13.85 9.01
C ASP A 120 5.47 13.75 7.74
N LYS A 121 6.30 14.80 7.46
CA LYS A 121 7.28 14.82 6.35
C LYS A 121 8.55 14.06 6.69
N ILE A 122 8.40 12.80 7.05
CA ILE A 122 9.44 11.86 7.45
C ILE A 122 9.44 10.63 6.54
N LEU A 123 10.39 9.73 6.65
CA LEU A 123 10.47 8.50 5.84
C LEU A 123 10.24 8.79 4.34
N CYS A 124 9.30 8.08 3.70
CA CYS A 124 8.98 8.29 2.28
C CYS A 124 8.54 9.73 1.96
N ALA A 125 7.86 10.43 2.88
CA ALA A 125 7.40 11.80 2.64
C ALA A 125 8.57 12.79 2.51
N LYS A 126 9.71 12.54 3.15
CA LYS A 126 10.94 13.35 3.05
C LYS A 126 11.53 13.26 1.64
N PHE A 127 11.49 12.09 1.02
CA PHE A 127 12.14 11.79 -0.28
C PHE A 127 11.19 11.88 -1.48
N ARG A 128 9.87 11.88 -1.24
CA ARG A 128 8.84 11.91 -2.27
C ARG A 128 7.89 13.09 -2.05
N LYS A 129 8.34 14.30 -2.35
CA LYS A 129 7.56 15.54 -2.18
C LYS A 129 6.22 15.45 -2.93
N GLY A 130 5.10 15.75 -2.27
CA GLY A 130 3.75 15.73 -2.85
C GLY A 130 3.10 14.34 -2.94
N HIS A 131 3.85 13.26 -2.70
CA HIS A 131 3.34 11.90 -2.82
C HIS A 131 2.16 11.63 -1.88
N PHE A 132 2.34 11.89 -0.60
CA PHE A 132 1.28 11.59 0.38
C PHE A 132 0.11 12.56 0.31
N GLU A 133 0.35 13.80 -0.10
CA GLU A 133 -0.72 14.73 -0.41
C GLU A 133 -1.62 14.16 -1.53
N GLY A 134 -1.02 13.59 -2.57
CA GLY A 134 -1.74 12.91 -3.64
C GLY A 134 -2.45 11.62 -3.19
N VAL A 135 -1.81 10.83 -2.31
CA VAL A 135 -2.41 9.61 -1.72
C VAL A 135 -3.61 9.97 -0.84
N LEU A 136 -3.46 10.93 0.05
CA LEU A 136 -4.52 11.34 0.97
C LEU A 136 -5.71 11.94 0.20
N ASP A 137 -5.45 12.75 -0.84
CA ASP A 137 -6.48 13.33 -1.69
C ASP A 137 -7.29 12.27 -2.45
N VAL A 138 -6.63 11.28 -3.06
CA VAL A 138 -7.34 10.20 -3.75
C VAL A 138 -8.11 9.29 -2.79
N MET A 139 -7.53 8.98 -1.64
CA MET A 139 -8.19 8.15 -0.64
C MET A 139 -9.41 8.86 -0.02
N ASP A 140 -9.33 10.16 0.24
CA ASP A 140 -10.46 10.98 0.67
C ASP A 140 -11.60 10.96 -0.35
N LYS A 141 -11.28 11.17 -1.63
CA LYS A 141 -12.29 11.17 -2.71
C LYS A 141 -12.92 9.79 -2.92
N LEU A 142 -12.12 8.73 -2.96
CA LEU A 142 -12.63 7.37 -3.10
C LEU A 142 -13.49 6.97 -1.91
N THR A 143 -13.08 7.31 -0.68
CA THR A 143 -13.89 7.04 0.51
C THR A 143 -15.22 7.78 0.48
N LYS A 144 -15.23 9.05 0.07
CA LYS A 144 -16.47 9.83 -0.10
C LYS A 144 -17.41 9.23 -1.17
N ILE A 145 -16.86 8.71 -2.26
CA ILE A 145 -17.64 8.17 -3.38
C ILE A 145 -18.19 6.77 -3.06
N ILE A 146 -17.35 5.90 -2.44
CA ILE A 146 -17.68 4.49 -2.19
C ILE A 146 -18.43 4.34 -0.86
N ASN A 147 -18.17 5.20 0.11
CA ASN A 147 -18.72 5.18 1.47
C ASN A 147 -18.59 3.80 2.17
N PRO A 148 -17.38 3.22 2.24
CA PRO A 148 -17.20 1.89 2.82
C PRO A 148 -17.17 1.94 4.36
N GLN A 149 -17.62 0.88 5.02
CA GLN A 149 -17.49 0.72 6.48
C GLN A 149 -16.07 0.37 6.88
N LYS A 150 -15.35 -0.38 6.04
CA LYS A 150 -13.95 -0.77 6.30
C LYS A 150 -13.09 -0.62 5.04
N ILE A 151 -11.88 -0.11 5.21
CA ILE A 151 -10.85 -0.01 4.15
C ILE A 151 -9.68 -0.89 4.54
N PHE A 152 -9.24 -1.78 3.66
CA PHE A 152 -8.17 -2.74 3.93
C PHE A 152 -6.88 -2.28 3.28
N MET A 153 -5.82 -2.07 4.08
CA MET A 153 -4.53 -1.58 3.61
C MET A 153 -3.38 -2.42 4.16
N GLY A 154 -2.36 -2.64 3.32
CA GLY A 154 -1.19 -3.41 3.69
C GLY A 154 -0.23 -2.65 4.60
N GLU A 155 0.27 -3.32 5.65
CA GLU A 155 1.30 -2.77 6.56
C GLU A 155 2.66 -2.58 5.90
N LYS A 156 2.88 -3.15 4.72
CA LYS A 156 4.11 -2.89 3.94
C LYS A 156 4.30 -1.39 3.68
N ASP A 157 3.26 -0.68 3.34
CA ASP A 157 3.26 0.77 3.12
C ASP A 157 2.81 1.50 4.41
N PHE A 158 3.53 1.22 5.53
CA PHE A 158 3.07 1.57 6.88
C PHE A 158 2.85 3.07 7.08
N GLN A 159 3.72 3.94 6.56
CA GLN A 159 3.51 5.38 6.63
C GLN A 159 2.22 5.80 5.89
N GLN A 160 1.95 5.19 4.75
CA GLN A 160 0.69 5.41 4.02
C GLN A 160 -0.52 4.97 4.85
N LEU A 161 -0.47 3.75 5.39
CA LEU A 161 -1.51 3.22 6.27
C LEU A 161 -1.77 4.15 7.46
N TYR A 162 -0.71 4.60 8.14
CA TYR A 162 -0.79 5.51 9.29
C TYR A 162 -1.47 6.83 8.93
N LEU A 163 -1.04 7.47 7.84
CA LEU A 163 -1.57 8.77 7.42
C LEU A 163 -3.02 8.67 6.93
N VAL A 164 -3.34 7.65 6.14
CA VAL A 164 -4.71 7.39 5.64
C VAL A 164 -5.65 7.09 6.80
N LYS A 165 -5.25 6.23 7.73
CA LYS A 165 -6.03 5.91 8.93
C LYS A 165 -6.33 7.17 9.74
N LYS A 166 -5.31 7.99 10.04
CA LYS A 166 -5.44 9.24 10.78
C LYS A 166 -6.40 10.25 10.11
N LEU A 167 -6.38 10.33 8.77
CA LEU A 167 -7.27 11.22 8.03
C LEU A 167 -8.71 10.68 7.98
N LEU A 168 -8.88 9.44 7.55
CA LEU A 168 -10.19 8.92 7.19
C LEU A 168 -11.03 8.55 8.40
N GLU A 169 -10.43 7.98 9.46
CA GLU A 169 -11.17 7.66 10.69
C GLU A 169 -11.61 8.91 11.46
N LYS A 170 -10.90 10.05 11.28
CA LYS A 170 -11.33 11.35 11.82
C LYS A 170 -12.48 11.96 11.01
N LYS A 171 -12.49 11.73 9.68
CA LYS A 171 -13.41 12.44 8.76
C LYS A 171 -14.68 11.64 8.45
N TYR A 172 -14.59 10.30 8.50
CA TYR A 172 -15.67 9.40 8.10
C TYR A 172 -15.94 8.34 9.18
N LYS A 173 -17.14 7.75 9.17
CA LYS A 173 -17.48 6.56 9.98
C LYS A 173 -16.84 5.27 9.42
N THR A 174 -15.69 5.37 8.79
CA THR A 174 -14.97 4.28 8.13
C THR A 174 -13.79 3.85 8.98
N LYS A 175 -13.60 2.53 9.17
CA LYS A 175 -12.42 1.97 9.86
C LYS A 175 -11.36 1.54 8.85
N VAL A 176 -10.10 1.91 9.06
CA VAL A 176 -8.96 1.46 8.26
C VAL A 176 -8.32 0.25 8.92
N ILE A 177 -8.41 -0.90 8.27
CA ILE A 177 -7.97 -2.19 8.78
C ILE A 177 -6.57 -2.51 8.28
N PRO A 178 -5.56 -2.58 9.15
CA PRO A 178 -4.21 -2.99 8.78
C PRO A 178 -4.18 -4.48 8.42
N CYS A 179 -3.42 -4.82 7.38
CA CYS A 179 -3.24 -6.19 6.91
C CYS A 179 -1.75 -6.51 6.83
N LYS A 180 -1.36 -7.66 7.40
CA LYS A 180 0.04 -8.11 7.46
C LYS A 180 0.70 -8.11 6.08
N THR A 181 1.97 -7.74 6.03
CA THR A 181 2.79 -7.80 4.82
C THR A 181 2.92 -9.25 4.33
N ILE A 182 2.52 -9.50 3.09
CA ILE A 182 2.74 -10.79 2.43
C ILE A 182 4.09 -10.78 1.74
N ARG A 183 4.84 -11.85 1.92
CA ARG A 183 6.19 -12.03 1.36
C ARG A 183 6.22 -13.20 0.39
N ASP A 184 7.19 -13.20 -0.52
CA ASP A 184 7.46 -14.35 -1.38
C ASP A 184 8.22 -15.46 -0.63
N LYS A 185 8.55 -16.56 -1.34
CA LYS A 185 9.34 -17.68 -0.79
C LYS A 185 10.74 -17.29 -0.30
N ASN A 186 11.24 -16.14 -0.74
CA ASN A 186 12.53 -15.56 -0.33
C ASN A 186 12.39 -14.49 0.75
N ASN A 187 11.19 -14.33 1.33
CA ASN A 187 10.85 -13.32 2.32
C ASN A 187 10.90 -11.86 1.80
N VAL A 188 10.96 -11.64 0.49
CA VAL A 188 10.86 -10.29 -0.08
C VAL A 188 9.40 -9.84 -0.01
N ALA A 189 9.16 -8.65 0.51
CA ALA A 189 7.82 -8.08 0.59
C ALA A 189 7.21 -7.90 -0.82
N LEU A 190 6.01 -8.43 -1.02
CA LEU A 190 5.35 -8.36 -2.33
C LEU A 190 4.96 -6.93 -2.68
N SER A 191 5.30 -6.53 -3.90
CA SER A 191 5.00 -5.22 -4.48
C SER A 191 4.82 -5.35 -6.00
N SER A 192 3.96 -4.53 -6.59
CA SER A 192 3.87 -4.43 -8.05
C SER A 192 5.22 -4.03 -8.69
N ARG A 193 6.07 -3.28 -7.98
CA ARG A 193 7.41 -2.92 -8.44
C ARG A 193 8.37 -4.11 -8.55
N ASN A 194 8.09 -5.23 -7.88
CA ASN A 194 8.93 -6.44 -8.02
C ASN A 194 8.90 -6.99 -9.45
N PHE A 195 7.87 -6.70 -10.25
CA PHE A 195 7.82 -7.05 -11.68
C PHE A 195 8.86 -6.32 -12.54
N LEU A 196 9.47 -5.25 -12.01
CA LEU A 196 10.54 -4.49 -12.67
C LEU A 196 11.95 -5.02 -12.33
N LEU A 197 12.05 -6.01 -11.44
CA LEU A 197 13.32 -6.55 -10.94
C LEU A 197 13.66 -7.85 -11.66
N ASN A 198 14.95 -8.00 -12.02
CA ASN A 198 15.49 -9.26 -12.49
C ASN A 198 15.81 -10.22 -11.31
N LYS A 199 16.24 -11.45 -11.63
CA LYS A 199 16.57 -12.49 -10.63
C LYS A 199 17.70 -12.06 -9.68
N SER A 200 18.73 -11.36 -10.18
CA SER A 200 19.85 -10.87 -9.38
C SER A 200 19.35 -9.86 -8.35
N ASN A 201 18.57 -8.86 -8.77
CA ASN A 201 17.99 -7.85 -7.87
C ASN A 201 17.07 -8.46 -6.81
N LEU A 202 16.26 -9.45 -7.16
CA LEU A 202 15.44 -10.17 -6.18
C LEU A 202 16.30 -10.93 -5.16
N ASN A 203 17.45 -11.47 -5.56
CA ASN A 203 18.40 -12.10 -4.64
C ASN A 203 19.05 -11.07 -3.69
N VAL A 204 19.42 -9.88 -4.20
CA VAL A 204 19.88 -8.77 -3.36
C VAL A 204 18.82 -8.36 -2.35
N ALA A 205 17.55 -8.19 -2.79
CA ALA A 205 16.43 -7.85 -1.89
C ALA A 205 16.23 -8.90 -0.78
N LYS A 206 16.33 -10.21 -1.12
CA LYS A 206 16.33 -11.33 -0.15
C LYS A 206 17.43 -11.18 0.89
N ASN A 207 18.66 -10.88 0.45
CA ASN A 207 19.80 -10.75 1.35
C ASN A 207 19.69 -9.51 2.25
N ILE A 208 19.19 -8.41 1.72
CA ILE A 208 18.86 -7.20 2.49
C ILE A 208 17.85 -7.56 3.60
N TYR A 209 16.76 -8.26 3.27
CA TYR A 209 15.77 -8.70 4.26
C TYR A 209 16.42 -9.52 5.39
N LYS A 210 17.26 -10.51 5.05
CA LYS A 210 17.98 -11.31 6.05
C LYS A 210 18.87 -10.44 6.98
N LYS A 211 19.53 -9.43 6.41
CA LYS A 211 20.31 -8.47 7.21
C LYS A 211 19.44 -7.61 8.11
N LEU A 212 18.28 -7.13 7.61
CA LEU A 212 17.33 -6.36 8.41
C LEU A 212 16.80 -7.14 9.61
N VAL A 213 16.51 -8.43 9.46
CA VAL A 213 16.11 -9.31 10.57
C VAL A 213 17.21 -9.40 11.62
N LYS A 214 18.48 -9.57 11.20
CA LYS A 214 19.64 -9.59 12.11
C LYS A 214 19.84 -8.24 12.81
N ILE A 215 19.74 -7.12 12.08
CA ILE A 215 19.82 -5.77 12.63
C ILE A 215 18.75 -5.61 13.70
N LYS A 216 17.48 -5.91 13.41
CA LYS A 216 16.37 -5.74 14.34
C LYS A 216 16.53 -6.57 15.62
N LYS A 217 17.02 -7.81 15.53
CA LYS A 217 17.31 -8.66 16.71
C LYS A 217 18.37 -8.04 17.63
N ASN A 218 19.34 -7.30 17.06
CA ASN A 218 20.46 -6.74 17.81
C ASN A 218 20.23 -5.30 18.31
N ILE A 219 19.14 -4.66 17.96
CA ILE A 219 18.84 -3.26 18.34
C ILE A 219 18.84 -3.09 19.86
N ASN A 220 18.17 -3.99 20.61
CA ASN A 220 18.05 -3.87 22.07
C ASN A 220 19.39 -4.01 22.83
N LYS A 221 20.44 -4.49 22.17
CA LYS A 221 21.78 -4.64 22.75
C LYS A 221 22.65 -3.40 22.53
N LYS A 222 22.10 -2.29 22.03
CA LYS A 222 22.85 -1.11 21.62
C LYS A 222 22.49 0.10 22.47
N ASN A 223 23.50 0.78 23.00
CA ASN A 223 23.33 2.00 23.79
C ASN A 223 22.85 3.17 22.92
N ASN A 224 23.40 3.31 21.70
CA ASN A 224 22.95 4.32 20.72
C ASN A 224 22.43 3.63 19.46
N ILE A 225 21.10 3.55 19.37
CA ILE A 225 20.42 2.91 18.23
C ILE A 225 20.61 3.72 16.95
N SER A 226 20.64 5.04 17.02
CA SER A 226 20.79 5.90 15.83
C SER A 226 22.15 5.66 15.15
N ASP A 227 23.24 5.68 15.90
CA ASP A 227 24.59 5.45 15.38
C ASP A 227 24.74 4.01 14.86
N PHE A 228 24.21 3.05 15.59
CA PHE A 228 24.16 1.66 15.12
C PHE A 228 23.45 1.53 13.78
N LEU A 229 22.27 2.13 13.61
CA LEU A 229 21.51 2.08 12.35
C LEU A 229 22.21 2.84 11.22
N ASN A 230 22.85 3.98 11.50
CA ASN A 230 23.67 4.69 10.52
C ASN A 230 24.86 3.85 10.04
N PHE A 231 25.56 3.20 10.95
CA PHE A 231 26.64 2.25 10.62
C PHE A 231 26.10 1.11 9.73
N GLN A 232 24.99 0.47 10.13
CA GLN A 232 24.39 -0.62 9.35
C GLN A 232 23.90 -0.15 7.98
N LYS A 233 23.35 1.06 7.88
CA LYS A 233 22.96 1.68 6.61
C LYS A 233 24.16 1.79 5.66
N ASN A 234 25.27 2.34 6.13
CA ASN A 234 26.50 2.48 5.33
C ASN A 234 27.08 1.12 4.94
N LYS A 235 27.09 0.16 5.86
CA LYS A 235 27.52 -1.22 5.57
C LYS A 235 26.68 -1.88 4.48
N LEU A 236 25.36 -1.72 4.51
CA LEU A 236 24.45 -2.24 3.45
C LEU A 236 24.69 -1.56 2.10
N LYS A 237 24.90 -0.23 2.09
CA LYS A 237 25.25 0.52 0.87
C LYS A 237 26.50 -0.04 0.22
N ASN A 238 27.56 -0.25 1.00
CA ASN A 238 28.85 -0.72 0.49
C ASN A 238 28.80 -2.17 0.02
N ILE A 239 28.15 -3.08 0.78
CA ILE A 239 28.09 -4.51 0.43
C ILE A 239 27.31 -4.74 -0.86
N TYR A 240 26.21 -4.00 -1.06
CA TYR A 240 25.29 -4.25 -2.19
C TYR A 240 25.40 -3.20 -3.29
N GLN A 241 26.28 -2.19 -3.14
CA GLN A 241 26.46 -1.08 -4.09
C GLN A 241 25.12 -0.42 -4.45
N ILE A 242 24.34 -0.06 -3.40
CA ILE A 242 22.96 0.47 -3.54
C ILE A 242 22.80 1.80 -2.84
N GLU A 243 21.82 2.56 -3.27
CA GLU A 243 21.37 3.75 -2.54
C GLU A 243 20.31 3.36 -1.51
N ILE A 244 20.40 3.96 -0.32
CA ILE A 244 19.43 3.81 0.76
C ILE A 244 19.00 5.20 1.24
N ASP A 245 17.72 5.52 1.08
CA ASP A 245 17.15 6.78 1.56
C ASP A 245 17.23 6.85 3.09
N TYR A 246 16.70 5.82 3.75
CA TYR A 246 16.68 5.73 5.21
C TYR A 246 16.76 4.28 5.71
N LEU A 247 17.29 4.12 6.91
CA LEU A 247 17.17 2.94 7.76
C LEU A 247 16.93 3.45 9.18
N GLU A 248 15.70 3.38 9.67
CA GLU A 248 15.27 4.04 10.90
C GLU A 248 14.34 3.14 11.73
N LEU A 249 14.53 3.18 13.06
CA LEU A 249 13.59 2.58 14.00
C LEU A 249 12.59 3.64 14.45
N ARG A 250 11.29 3.36 14.27
CA ARG A 250 10.23 4.30 14.60
C ARG A 250 9.09 3.64 15.36
N ASN A 251 8.54 4.37 16.30
CA ASN A 251 7.34 3.97 17.04
C ASN A 251 6.12 3.89 16.11
N ILE A 252 5.33 2.81 16.21
CA ILE A 252 4.20 2.54 15.31
C ILE A 252 2.99 3.46 15.54
N ASN A 253 2.87 4.06 16.73
CA ASN A 253 1.71 4.87 17.09
C ASN A 253 1.82 6.34 16.66
N ASN A 254 3.06 6.86 16.54
CA ASN A 254 3.29 8.29 16.24
C ASN A 254 4.38 8.56 15.20
N LEU A 255 5.05 7.51 14.72
CA LEU A 255 6.18 7.55 13.77
C LEU A 255 7.38 8.38 14.22
N LYS A 256 7.51 8.74 15.50
CA LYS A 256 8.73 9.36 16.04
C LYS A 256 9.87 8.34 16.04
N ILE A 257 11.12 8.82 16.00
CA ILE A 257 12.31 7.98 16.22
C ILE A 257 12.15 7.25 17.56
N SER A 258 12.51 6.00 17.57
CA SER A 258 12.41 5.14 18.76
C SER A 258 13.78 4.61 19.18
N ASN A 259 14.01 4.55 20.48
CA ASN A 259 15.18 3.96 21.10
C ASN A 259 14.89 2.58 21.73
N THR A 260 13.79 1.95 21.33
CA THR A 260 13.40 0.62 21.80
C THR A 260 12.64 -0.15 20.73
N ASN A 261 12.75 -1.48 20.73
CA ASN A 261 11.95 -2.35 19.86
C ASN A 261 10.47 -2.41 20.23
N LYS A 262 10.14 -2.06 21.50
CA LYS A 262 8.75 -2.09 21.97
C LYS A 262 7.90 -1.10 21.18
N ASN A 263 6.78 -1.56 20.61
CA ASN A 263 5.91 -0.74 19.78
C ASN A 263 6.63 0.00 18.64
N SER A 264 7.66 -0.62 18.06
CA SER A 264 8.47 0.00 17.02
C SER A 264 8.71 -0.93 15.84
N ARG A 265 8.91 -0.34 14.67
CA ARG A 265 9.31 -1.03 13.44
C ARG A 265 10.61 -0.45 12.90
N LEU A 266 11.42 -1.31 12.32
CA LEU A 266 12.58 -0.95 11.53
C LEU A 266 12.13 -0.68 10.10
N PHE A 267 12.30 0.53 9.61
CA PHE A 267 11.90 0.99 8.28
C PHE A 267 13.11 1.16 7.38
N ILE A 268 13.00 0.72 6.13
CA ILE A 268 14.00 0.94 5.10
C ILE A 268 13.37 1.39 3.78
N ALA A 269 14.10 2.24 3.04
CA ALA A 269 13.87 2.47 1.62
C ALA A 269 15.22 2.46 0.88
N TYR A 270 15.28 1.72 -0.22
CA TYR A 270 16.49 1.51 -1.01
C TYR A 270 16.18 1.34 -2.49
N TYR A 271 17.20 1.44 -3.33
CA TYR A 271 17.07 1.32 -4.78
C TYR A 271 17.81 0.09 -5.31
N LEU A 272 17.16 -0.64 -6.23
CA LEU A 272 17.77 -1.69 -7.05
C LEU A 272 17.49 -1.35 -8.52
N ASN A 273 18.53 -1.08 -9.30
CA ASN A 273 18.40 -0.67 -10.70
C ASN A 273 17.34 0.42 -10.93
N ASN A 274 17.43 1.51 -10.18
CA ASN A 274 16.48 2.64 -10.20
C ASN A 274 15.05 2.30 -9.71
N VAL A 275 14.80 1.08 -9.30
CA VAL A 275 13.51 0.69 -8.71
C VAL A 275 13.57 0.91 -7.20
N ARG A 276 12.77 1.85 -6.70
CA ARG A 276 12.66 2.14 -5.28
C ARG A 276 11.82 1.09 -4.58
N LEU A 277 12.42 0.43 -3.61
CA LEU A 277 11.76 -0.56 -2.73
C LEU A 277 11.66 -0.05 -1.30
N ILE A 278 10.64 -0.49 -0.60
CA ILE A 278 10.48 -0.24 0.83
C ILE A 278 10.13 -1.52 1.56
N ASP A 279 10.55 -1.61 2.81
CA ASP A 279 10.15 -2.67 3.72
C ASP A 279 10.09 -2.15 5.17
N ASN A 280 9.41 -2.92 6.03
CA ASN A 280 9.44 -2.70 7.48
C ASN A 280 9.25 -4.03 8.24
N LEU A 281 9.87 -4.11 9.42
CA LEU A 281 9.88 -5.30 10.27
C LEU A 281 9.48 -4.96 11.70
#